data_362c2470cbb18cd4053c7afd189f0887
#
_entry.id   362c2470cbb18cd4053c7afd189f0887
#
_cell.length_a   1.000
_cell.length_b   1.000
_cell.length_c   1.000
_cell.angle_alpha   90.00
_cell.angle_beta   90.00
_cell.angle_gamma   90.00
#
_symmetry.space_group_name_H-M   'P 1'
#
loop_
_entity.id
_entity.type
_entity.pdbx_description
1 polymer ?
#
loop_
_entity_poly.entity_id
_entity_poly.type
_entity_poly.pdbx_seq_one_letter_code
_entity_poly.pdbx_strand_id
1 'polypeptide(L)'
;PRADSAKWGGATVPPLSFFERNDFMAEFTNANTVSVAAGQNVPLTETAVAGKGCVVHREGAGIVTLRGITNQCKARFKVGFGANVAIPTGGTVEAITAALAINGEPLNSATATVTPAAVENFFNIYVTSFVEVPRGCCLTVAAENTSTQTVLFANANFVVERVS
;
A
#
# COMPACT_ATOMS: atom_id res chain seq x y z
N PRO A 1 5.13 -4.05 43.08
CA PRO A 1 6.01 -3.74 43.10
C PRO A 1 6.32 -3.69 43.18
N ARG A 2 5.52 -3.56 42.63
CA ARG A 2 6.43 -3.23 42.55
C ARG A 2 6.78 -3.25 42.24
N ALA A 3 5.99 -3.22 42.26
CA ALA A 3 6.90 -3.03 42.04
C ALA A 3 7.22 -3.13 41.90
N ASP A 4 6.71 -3.15 41.64
CA ASP A 4 7.58 -3.00 41.53
C ASP A 4 8.01 -3.02 41.33
N SER A 5 7.55 -2.90 41.21
CA SER A 5 8.44 -2.69 41.07
C SER A 5 8.82 -2.82 40.98
N ALA A 6 8.53 -2.76 40.90
CA ALA A 6 9.27 -2.63 40.72
C ALA A 6 9.52 -2.98 40.65
N LYS A 7 9.38 -3.20 40.52
CA LYS A 7 9.90 -3.33 40.40
C LYS A 7 10.05 -3.55 40.02
N TRP A 8 9.77 -3.69 39.71
CA TRP A 8 10.33 -3.62 39.32
C TRP A 8 10.96 -3.50 39.09
N GLY A 9 11.01 -3.47 39.02
CA GLY A 9 11.48 -3.36 38.77
C GLY A 9 11.70 -3.48 37.90
N GLY A 10 11.73 -3.42 37.91
CA GLY A 10 11.80 -3.24 37.01
C GLY A 10 11.53 -3.41 35.79
N ALA A 11 11.58 -3.49 35.34
CA ALA A 11 11.45 -3.75 34.25
C ALA A 11 10.45 -3.57 33.37
N THR A 12 10.04 -2.96 32.84
CA THR A 12 9.01 -3.04 32.15
C THR A 12 8.88 -2.19 30.97
N VAL A 13 9.81 -2.09 30.17
CA VAL A 13 9.83 -1.31 28.97
C VAL A 13 9.18 -1.95 27.76
N PRO A 14 9.00 -3.26 27.70
CA PRO A 14 8.41 -3.89 26.51
C PRO A 14 7.13 -3.27 25.97
N PRO A 15 6.22 -2.76 26.80
CA PRO A 15 5.00 -2.14 26.26
C PRO A 15 5.25 -1.01 25.28
N LEU A 16 6.29 -0.23 25.46
CA LEU A 16 6.61 0.87 24.55
C LEU A 16 7.00 0.36 23.16
N SER A 17 7.80 -0.68 23.12
CA SER A 17 8.20 -1.27 21.85
C SER A 17 7.00 -1.80 21.09
N PHE A 18 6.04 -2.34 21.81
CA PHE A 18 4.82 -2.85 21.21
C PHE A 18 4.01 -1.72 20.58
N PHE A 19 3.85 -0.59 21.27
CA PHE A 19 3.14 0.56 20.74
C PHE A 19 3.84 1.15 19.53
N GLU A 20 5.15 1.21 19.56
CA GLU A 20 5.91 1.71 18.41
C GLU A 20 5.65 0.87 17.18
N ARG A 21 5.52 -0.43 17.33
CA ARG A 21 5.25 -1.33 16.23
C ARG A 21 3.90 -1.03 15.58
N ASN A 22 2.89 -0.71 16.38
CA ASN A 22 1.56 -0.38 15.87
C ASN A 22 1.57 0.92 15.08
N ASP A 23 2.47 1.83 15.39
CA ASP A 23 2.57 3.11 14.69
C ASP A 23 3.09 2.95 13.26
N PHE A 24 3.59 1.78 12.90
CA PHE A 24 4.17 1.53 11.58
C PHE A 24 3.26 0.72 10.66
N MET A 25 1.99 0.62 10.98
CA MET A 25 1.01 -0.07 10.17
C MET A 25 -0.02 0.92 9.68
N ALA A 26 -0.42 0.78 8.42
CA ALA A 26 -1.42 1.66 7.83
C ALA A 26 -2.22 0.91 6.78
N GLU A 27 -3.47 1.30 6.62
CA GLU A 27 -4.33 0.77 5.58
C GLU A 27 -5.13 1.91 4.96
N PHE A 28 -5.09 1.99 3.65
CA PHE A 28 -5.82 3.00 2.88
C PHE A 28 -6.75 2.29 1.92
N THR A 29 -7.97 2.77 1.79
CA THR A 29 -8.99 2.06 1.03
C THR A 29 -9.75 2.99 0.10
N ASN A 30 -10.41 2.38 -0.88
CA ASN A 30 -11.39 3.06 -1.70
C ASN A 30 -12.45 2.03 -2.06
N ALA A 31 -13.57 2.08 -1.35
CA ALA A 31 -14.64 1.11 -1.53
C ALA A 31 -15.42 1.31 -2.84
N ASN A 32 -15.29 2.49 -3.45
CA ASN A 32 -16.03 2.82 -4.66
C ASN A 32 -15.37 2.22 -5.89
N THR A 33 -16.18 2.04 -6.94
CA THR A 33 -15.66 1.68 -8.26
C THR A 33 -15.17 2.96 -8.93
N VAL A 34 -13.91 2.98 -9.34
CA VAL A 34 -13.32 4.14 -10.00
C VAL A 34 -12.70 3.74 -11.33
N SER A 35 -12.74 4.65 -12.28
CA SER A 35 -12.07 4.48 -13.57
C SER A 35 -10.67 5.06 -13.44
N VAL A 36 -9.67 4.26 -13.73
CA VAL A 36 -8.28 4.69 -13.67
C VAL A 36 -7.69 4.60 -15.06
N ALA A 37 -7.25 5.73 -15.58
CA ALA A 37 -6.67 5.78 -16.92
C ALA A 37 -5.34 5.05 -16.98
N ALA A 38 -4.93 4.66 -18.17
CA ALA A 38 -3.64 3.99 -18.37
C ALA A 38 -2.50 4.86 -17.83
N GLY A 39 -1.61 4.26 -17.07
CA GLY A 39 -0.49 4.97 -16.48
C GLY A 39 -0.81 5.80 -15.24
N GLN A 40 -2.03 5.76 -14.76
CA GLN A 40 -2.45 6.53 -13.59
C GLN A 40 -2.51 5.65 -12.34
N ASN A 41 -2.47 6.28 -11.17
CA ASN A 41 -2.53 5.59 -9.89
C ASN A 41 -3.97 5.45 -9.43
N VAL A 42 -4.24 4.37 -8.68
CA VAL A 42 -5.55 4.14 -8.08
C VAL A 42 -5.71 5.08 -6.88
N PRO A 43 -6.72 5.96 -6.87
CA PRO A 43 -6.91 6.87 -5.74
C PRO A 43 -7.39 6.13 -4.50
N LEU A 44 -6.90 6.54 -3.35
CA LEU A 44 -7.25 5.96 -2.05
C LEU A 44 -7.95 7.05 -1.25
N THR A 45 -9.25 6.90 -1.04
CA THR A 45 -10.09 7.96 -0.50
C THR A 45 -10.29 7.88 1.00
N GLU A 46 -10.00 6.74 1.61
CA GLU A 46 -10.27 6.53 3.03
C GLU A 46 -9.04 5.97 3.73
N THR A 47 -8.88 6.35 4.99
CA THR A 47 -7.81 5.84 5.84
C THR A 47 -8.43 4.92 6.87
N ALA A 48 -8.45 3.63 6.59
CA ALA A 48 -9.03 2.65 7.51
C ALA A 48 -8.16 2.49 8.76
N VAL A 49 -6.84 2.51 8.58
CA VAL A 49 -5.88 2.47 9.69
C VAL A 49 -4.81 3.52 9.40
N ALA A 50 -4.72 4.52 10.27
CA ALA A 50 -3.77 5.61 10.08
C ALA A 50 -2.37 5.17 10.51
N GLY A 51 -1.39 5.42 9.64
CA GLY A 51 0.00 5.30 10.00
C GLY A 51 0.49 6.59 10.63
N LYS A 52 1.62 6.52 11.32
CA LYS A 52 2.23 7.68 11.94
C LYS A 52 3.68 7.80 11.51
N GLY A 53 4.12 9.02 11.39
CA GLY A 53 5.52 9.36 11.16
C GLY A 53 6.09 8.82 9.86
N CYS A 54 6.27 7.51 9.76
CA CYS A 54 6.97 6.92 8.63
C CYS A 54 6.07 6.62 7.44
N VAL A 55 4.74 6.71 7.58
CA VAL A 55 3.80 6.48 6.48
C VAL A 55 2.91 7.70 6.35
N VAL A 56 2.97 8.37 5.22
CA VAL A 56 2.22 9.61 4.98
C VAL A 56 1.34 9.45 3.76
N HIS A 57 0.06 9.76 3.90
CA HIS A 57 -0.91 9.68 2.81
C HIS A 57 -1.89 10.84 2.90
N ARG A 58 -2.24 11.38 1.76
CA ARG A 58 -3.26 12.42 1.64
C ARG A 58 -4.50 11.77 1.03
N GLU A 59 -5.62 11.85 1.71
CA GLU A 59 -6.86 11.23 1.24
C GLU A 59 -7.23 11.75 -0.15
N GLY A 60 -7.64 10.82 -1.01
CA GLY A 60 -7.92 11.10 -2.40
C GLY A 60 -6.74 10.93 -3.33
N ALA A 61 -5.53 10.89 -2.81
CA ALA A 61 -4.33 10.67 -3.62
C ALA A 61 -4.05 9.18 -3.77
N GLY A 62 -3.43 8.82 -4.88
CA GLY A 62 -3.01 7.45 -5.12
C GLY A 62 -1.58 7.17 -4.69
N ILE A 63 -0.94 8.10 -3.99
CA ILE A 63 0.47 8.00 -3.62
C ILE A 63 0.60 7.97 -2.11
N VAL A 64 1.37 7.00 -1.61
CA VAL A 64 1.71 6.87 -0.20
C VAL A 64 3.22 7.10 -0.08
N THR A 65 3.62 7.97 0.84
CA THR A 65 5.04 8.28 1.08
C THR A 65 5.54 7.48 2.26
N LEU A 66 6.63 6.75 2.06
CA LEU A 66 7.31 5.99 3.11
C LEU A 66 8.60 6.74 3.49
N ARG A 67 8.80 6.91 4.79
CA ARG A 67 9.94 7.66 5.31
C ARG A 67 10.89 6.73 6.03
N GLY A 68 12.18 6.91 5.77
CA GLY A 68 13.22 6.09 6.38
C GLY A 68 13.61 6.58 7.77
N ILE A 69 12.66 6.57 8.70
CA ILE A 69 12.90 6.96 10.08
C ILE A 69 13.42 5.74 10.82
N THR A 70 14.74 5.65 10.97
CA THR A 70 15.38 4.47 11.55
C THR A 70 16.78 4.83 12.04
N ASN A 71 17.30 4.04 12.98
CA ASN A 71 18.67 4.13 13.43
C ASN A 71 19.60 3.22 12.61
N GLN A 72 19.02 2.41 11.72
CA GLN A 72 19.78 1.50 10.87
C GLN A 72 20.04 2.16 9.51
N CYS A 73 20.69 1.44 8.61
CA CYS A 73 20.98 1.97 7.28
C CYS A 73 19.72 2.21 6.47
N LYS A 74 18.69 1.41 6.71
CA LYS A 74 17.43 1.50 5.97
C LYS A 74 16.28 0.94 6.78
N ALA A 75 15.06 1.39 6.44
CA ALA A 75 13.82 0.85 6.96
C ALA A 75 13.20 -0.04 5.91
N ARG A 76 12.54 -1.11 6.34
CA ARG A 76 11.89 -2.04 5.42
C ARG A 76 10.40 -2.05 5.66
N PHE A 77 9.67 -2.00 4.56
CA PHE A 77 8.21 -2.00 4.59
C PHE A 77 7.69 -3.13 3.71
N LYS A 78 6.58 -3.73 4.13
CA LYS A 78 5.82 -4.64 3.31
C LYS A 78 4.61 -3.88 2.79
N VAL A 79 4.43 -3.86 1.48
CA VAL A 79 3.36 -3.11 0.83
C VAL A 79 2.51 -4.09 0.05
N GLY A 80 1.19 -4.03 0.24
CA GLY A 80 0.26 -4.90 -0.47
C GLY A 80 -0.89 -4.10 -1.06
N PHE A 81 -1.31 -4.46 -2.25
CA PHE A 81 -2.45 -3.83 -2.90
C PHE A 81 -3.39 -4.90 -3.44
N GLY A 82 -4.68 -4.80 -3.09
CA GLY A 82 -5.72 -5.67 -3.60
C GLY A 82 -6.88 -4.87 -4.12
N ALA A 83 -7.49 -5.33 -5.20
CA ALA A 83 -8.67 -4.69 -5.77
C ALA A 83 -9.37 -5.65 -6.70
N ASN A 84 -10.62 -5.35 -7.03
CA ASN A 84 -11.34 -6.02 -8.09
C ASN A 84 -11.23 -5.16 -9.34
N VAL A 85 -10.88 -5.75 -10.45
CA VAL A 85 -10.64 -5.01 -11.70
C VAL A 85 -11.53 -5.53 -12.82
N ALA A 86 -11.93 -4.64 -13.71
CA ALA A 86 -12.74 -4.97 -14.87
C ALA A 86 -12.47 -3.97 -16.00
N ILE A 87 -12.75 -4.41 -17.23
CA ILE A 87 -12.72 -3.53 -18.38
C ILE A 87 -14.03 -2.77 -18.41
N PRO A 88 -14.02 -1.43 -18.52
CA PRO A 88 -15.27 -0.68 -18.57
C PRO A 88 -16.02 -0.91 -19.87
N THR A 89 -17.32 -0.62 -19.87
CA THR A 89 -18.14 -0.66 -21.07
C THR A 89 -17.53 0.24 -22.15
N GLY A 90 -17.38 -0.30 -23.34
CA GLY A 90 -16.74 0.42 -24.46
C GLY A 90 -15.25 0.17 -24.55
N GLY A 91 -14.68 -0.54 -23.58
CA GLY A 91 -13.26 -0.92 -23.65
C GLY A 91 -13.04 -2.15 -24.51
N THR A 92 -11.77 -2.44 -24.77
CA THR A 92 -11.36 -3.60 -25.55
C THR A 92 -11.02 -4.75 -24.60
N VAL A 93 -11.52 -5.94 -24.90
CA VAL A 93 -11.21 -7.13 -24.09
C VAL A 93 -9.76 -7.51 -24.31
N GLU A 94 -8.96 -7.29 -23.27
CA GLU A 94 -7.53 -7.61 -23.31
C GLU A 94 -7.02 -7.78 -21.87
N ALA A 95 -5.75 -8.11 -21.73
CA ALA A 95 -5.17 -8.31 -20.41
C ALA A 95 -5.18 -7.02 -19.60
N ILE A 96 -5.59 -7.13 -18.33
CA ILE A 96 -5.51 -6.04 -17.37
C ILE A 96 -4.25 -6.25 -16.55
N THR A 97 -3.42 -5.22 -16.44
CA THR A 97 -2.23 -5.28 -15.59
C THR A 97 -2.25 -4.12 -14.61
N ALA A 98 -1.82 -4.41 -13.39
CA ALA A 98 -1.64 -3.41 -12.35
C ALA A 98 -0.37 -3.76 -11.58
N ALA A 99 0.38 -2.76 -11.19
CA ALA A 99 1.66 -2.97 -10.53
C ALA A 99 1.82 -2.01 -9.36
N LEU A 100 2.64 -2.40 -8.40
CA LEU A 100 3.14 -1.45 -7.41
C LEU A 100 4.21 -0.61 -8.09
N ALA A 101 4.12 0.71 -7.93
CA ALA A 101 5.08 1.64 -8.49
C ALA A 101 5.85 2.31 -7.35
N ILE A 102 7.17 2.41 -7.50
CA ILE A 102 8.02 3.08 -6.53
C ILE A 102 8.62 4.31 -7.22
N ASN A 103 8.37 5.49 -6.66
CA ASN A 103 8.77 6.77 -7.26
C ASN A 103 8.30 6.90 -8.71
N GLY A 104 7.12 6.36 -8.99
CA GLY A 104 6.52 6.41 -10.32
C GLY A 104 6.95 5.31 -11.28
N GLU A 105 7.85 4.44 -10.87
CA GLU A 105 8.34 3.34 -11.72
C GLU A 105 7.67 2.04 -11.34
N PRO A 106 6.86 1.45 -12.21
CA PRO A 106 6.20 0.18 -11.89
C PRO A 106 7.20 -0.96 -11.76
N LEU A 107 6.95 -1.84 -10.79
CA LEU A 107 7.81 -3.00 -10.53
C LEU A 107 7.28 -4.19 -11.31
N ASN A 108 8.09 -4.74 -12.21
CA ASN A 108 7.71 -5.93 -12.96
C ASN A 108 7.51 -7.14 -12.05
N SER A 109 8.24 -7.21 -10.95
CA SER A 109 8.13 -8.31 -9.99
C SER A 109 6.91 -8.20 -9.09
N ALA A 110 6.24 -7.06 -9.07
CA ALA A 110 5.03 -6.83 -8.28
C ALA A 110 3.89 -6.39 -9.20
N THR A 111 3.65 -7.17 -10.24
CA THR A 111 2.63 -6.91 -11.25
C THR A 111 1.62 -8.05 -11.25
N ALA A 112 0.33 -7.70 -11.21
CA ALA A 112 -0.75 -8.66 -11.36
C ALA A 112 -1.33 -8.54 -12.75
N THR A 113 -1.65 -9.67 -13.36
CA THR A 113 -2.24 -9.72 -14.70
C THR A 113 -3.46 -10.63 -14.70
N VAL A 114 -4.55 -10.16 -15.27
CA VAL A 114 -5.75 -10.97 -15.48
C VAL A 114 -6.33 -10.63 -16.84
N THR A 115 -6.86 -11.64 -17.53
CA THR A 115 -7.47 -11.45 -18.84
C THR A 115 -8.95 -11.83 -18.75
N PRO A 116 -9.86 -10.83 -18.63
CA PRO A 116 -11.29 -11.13 -18.57
C PRO A 116 -11.81 -11.54 -19.94
N ALA A 117 -12.91 -12.31 -19.94
CA ALA A 117 -13.54 -12.76 -21.18
C ALA A 117 -14.48 -11.73 -21.78
N ALA A 118 -14.92 -10.74 -20.99
CA ALA A 118 -15.88 -9.74 -21.43
C ALA A 118 -15.70 -8.47 -20.61
N VAL A 119 -16.27 -7.36 -21.10
CA VAL A 119 -16.30 -6.11 -20.35
C VAL A 119 -17.14 -6.30 -19.09
N GLU A 120 -16.86 -5.50 -18.05
CA GLU A 120 -17.60 -5.49 -16.78
C GLU A 120 -17.52 -6.80 -15.99
N ASN A 121 -16.64 -7.71 -16.38
CA ASN A 121 -16.34 -8.90 -15.57
C ASN A 121 -15.24 -8.56 -14.58
N PHE A 122 -15.58 -8.62 -13.29
CA PHE A 122 -14.63 -8.28 -12.23
C PHE A 122 -13.84 -9.49 -11.78
N PHE A 123 -12.53 -9.30 -11.64
CA PHE A 123 -11.63 -10.31 -11.10
C PHE A 123 -10.79 -9.67 -10.01
N ASN A 124 -10.48 -10.44 -8.97
CA ASN A 124 -9.66 -9.95 -7.89
C ASN A 124 -8.18 -10.06 -8.26
N ILE A 125 -7.44 -9.01 -7.97
CA ILE A 125 -5.98 -9.03 -8.10
C ILE A 125 -5.37 -8.66 -6.77
N TYR A 126 -4.18 -9.18 -6.50
CA TYR A 126 -3.43 -8.82 -5.32
C TYR A 126 -1.94 -8.87 -5.65
N VAL A 127 -1.21 -7.82 -5.24
CA VAL A 127 0.23 -7.77 -5.38
C VAL A 127 0.85 -7.33 -4.07
N THR A 128 2.04 -7.81 -3.79
CA THR A 128 2.76 -7.43 -2.59
C THR A 128 4.25 -7.35 -2.90
N SER A 129 4.95 -6.51 -2.16
CA SER A 129 6.39 -6.36 -2.32
C SER A 129 6.99 -5.81 -1.03
N PHE A 130 8.27 -6.07 -0.82
CA PHE A 130 9.04 -5.41 0.21
C PHE A 130 9.74 -4.20 -0.39
N VAL A 131 9.76 -3.11 0.36
CA VAL A 131 10.36 -1.84 -0.07
C VAL A 131 11.38 -1.43 0.97
N GLU A 132 12.60 -1.10 0.53
CA GLU A 132 13.64 -0.59 1.41
C GLU A 132 13.79 0.91 1.20
N VAL A 133 13.68 1.66 2.30
CA VAL A 133 13.81 3.12 2.27
C VAL A 133 15.10 3.48 2.99
N PRO A 134 16.07 4.10 2.32
CA PRO A 134 17.31 4.51 2.96
C PRO A 134 17.06 5.46 4.12
N ARG A 135 17.92 5.40 5.12
CA ARG A 135 17.82 6.27 6.29
C ARG A 135 17.81 7.74 5.86
N GLY A 136 16.85 8.48 6.39
CA GLY A 136 16.71 9.88 6.11
C GLY A 136 16.09 10.22 4.77
N CYS A 137 15.76 9.21 3.96
CA CYS A 137 15.13 9.42 2.66
C CYS A 137 13.64 9.15 2.70
N CYS A 138 12.97 9.44 1.59
CA CYS A 138 11.56 9.14 1.38
C CYS A 138 11.40 8.47 0.03
N LEU A 139 10.49 7.50 -0.04
CA LEU A 139 10.06 6.88 -1.29
C LEU A 139 8.55 6.96 -1.38
N THR A 140 8.05 7.13 -2.59
CA THR A 140 6.59 7.06 -2.82
C THR A 140 6.25 5.69 -3.39
N VAL A 141 5.11 5.15 -2.95
CA VAL A 141 4.57 3.90 -3.48
C VAL A 141 3.13 4.14 -3.90
N ALA A 142 2.72 3.46 -4.94
CA ALA A 142 1.37 3.58 -5.48
C ALA A 142 0.98 2.29 -6.17
N ALA A 143 -0.32 2.11 -6.38
CA ALA A 143 -0.83 1.07 -7.25
C ALA A 143 -1.15 1.73 -8.58
N GLU A 144 -0.52 1.29 -9.63
CA GLU A 144 -0.63 1.91 -10.94
C GLU A 144 -1.32 0.98 -11.94
N ASN A 145 -2.21 1.55 -12.75
CA ASN A 145 -2.81 0.85 -13.86
C ASN A 145 -1.79 0.83 -15.02
N THR A 146 -1.11 -0.28 -15.18
CA THR A 146 -0.10 -0.44 -16.25
C THR A 146 -0.69 -1.01 -17.54
N SER A 147 -2.02 -1.14 -17.60
CA SER A 147 -2.72 -1.56 -18.81
C SER A 147 -2.65 -0.49 -19.91
N THR A 148 -3.02 -0.86 -21.12
CA THR A 148 -3.01 0.06 -22.27
C THR A 148 -4.28 0.88 -22.39
N GLN A 149 -5.25 0.69 -21.48
CA GLN A 149 -6.54 1.37 -21.50
C GLN A 149 -7.01 1.68 -20.08
N THR A 150 -8.09 2.43 -19.97
CA THR A 150 -8.75 2.69 -18.70
C THR A 150 -9.29 1.39 -18.12
N VAL A 151 -9.13 1.19 -16.83
CA VAL A 151 -9.60 0.00 -16.12
C VAL A 151 -10.42 0.44 -14.91
N LEU A 152 -11.49 -0.30 -14.62
CA LEU A 152 -12.27 -0.08 -13.40
C LEU A 152 -11.59 -0.78 -12.24
N PHE A 153 -11.42 -0.05 -11.15
CA PHE A 153 -10.92 -0.61 -9.88
C PHE A 153 -11.99 -0.46 -8.82
N ALA A 154 -12.34 -1.53 -8.17
CA ALA A 154 -13.36 -1.54 -7.11
C ALA A 154 -12.80 -2.18 -5.86
N ASN A 155 -13.25 -1.72 -4.70
CA ASN A 155 -12.88 -2.27 -3.41
C ASN A 155 -11.36 -2.29 -3.21
N ALA A 156 -10.69 -1.20 -3.56
CA ALA A 156 -9.25 -1.08 -3.46
C ALA A 156 -8.79 -1.07 -1.99
N ASN A 157 -7.72 -1.78 -1.71
CA ASN A 157 -7.15 -1.89 -0.38
C ASN A 157 -5.63 -1.84 -0.50
N PHE A 158 -5.02 -0.88 0.18
CA PHE A 158 -3.58 -0.66 0.14
C PHE A 158 -3.05 -0.74 1.57
N VAL A 159 -2.25 -1.75 1.85
CA VAL A 159 -1.73 -2.01 3.20
C VAL A 159 -0.24 -1.78 3.22
N VAL A 160 0.22 -1.07 4.24
CA VAL A 160 1.64 -0.81 4.47
C VAL A 160 1.97 -1.26 5.88
N GLU A 161 3.00 -2.08 5.99
CA GLU A 161 3.46 -2.56 7.29
C GLU A 161 4.98 -2.42 7.35
N ARG A 162 5.47 -1.79 8.40
CA ARG A 162 6.91 -1.72 8.62
C ARG A 162 7.39 -3.02 9.25
N VAL A 163 8.41 -3.64 8.65
CA VAL A 163 8.89 -4.94 9.11
C VAL A 163 10.26 -4.88 9.76
N SER A 164 10.98 -3.77 9.64
CA SER A 164 12.21 -3.59 10.41
C SER A 164 12.73 -2.15 10.43
#